data_e265e920eb29ac33d5c73fa0130234e9
#
_entry.id   e265e920eb29ac33d5c73fa0130234e9
#
_cell.length_a   1.000
_cell.length_b   1.000
_cell.length_c   1.000
_cell.angle_alpha   90.00
_cell.angle_beta   90.00
_cell.angle_gamma   90.00
#
_symmetry.space_group_name_H-M   'P 1'
#
loop_
_entity.id
_entity.type
_entity.pdbx_description
1 polymer ?
#
loop_
_entity_poly.entity_id
_entity_poly.type
_entity_poly.pdbx_seq_one_letter_code
_entity_poly.pdbx_strand_id
1 'polypeptide(L)'
;MSLTDEISKAIELLKKHKNDKIKIISHLDADGISSAGIISKTLGREGIEHEVSIVKLNKILDAIDSSELTIFTDLGSGQLPRLKEAVKKDYIIIDHHIPQGKCLYHINPNLFDIDGGKEISGAGLSYLFSRNFGNFDLVDLAVVGAVGDMQNYWGRLEGLNRVILEEGIKKKRLKVDTNLLLYGRETRPVYKALQYFSDPFVPGITGNESSSIALLQRLDIPLKENDKWRTLSDLSFEEKQKLATEIISKSASSVPKELVKFLPKLVIGETYTLLNEEKGTPLRDASEYSTCLNAAGRNDEAEIGLEIAKGNRGVYYDVLMGILKKHRTLIAKSIEQVNEITQRECIQCFEAPISENIIGTITGMLLGTNADPYKPLVGIANSEDSLKISVRCSKVLVLKGVNLAKAVIKAAEDVEGEGGGHAPACGAYIPKNKLNEFLDIFESEIKKQLEA
;
A
#
# COMPACT_ATOMS: atom_id res chain seq x y z
N MET A 1 25.19 2.71 17.17
CA MET A 1 24.11 3.70 16.98
C MET A 1 22.87 2.91 16.55
N SER A 2 21.75 3.12 17.20
CA SER A 2 20.49 2.39 16.94
C SER A 2 19.49 3.30 16.19
N LEU A 3 18.41 2.73 15.67
CA LEU A 3 17.29 3.48 15.09
C LEU A 3 16.73 4.50 16.12
N THR A 4 16.65 4.13 17.40
CA THR A 4 16.20 5.03 18.47
C THR A 4 17.14 6.22 18.67
N ASP A 5 18.45 6.03 18.52
CA ASP A 5 19.44 7.13 18.63
C ASP A 5 19.24 8.12 17.47
N GLU A 6 18.98 7.65 16.25
CA GLU A 6 18.69 8.52 15.09
C GLU A 6 17.38 9.31 15.28
N ILE A 7 16.33 8.65 15.81
CA ILE A 7 15.09 9.35 16.17
C ILE A 7 15.37 10.46 17.18
N SER A 8 16.15 10.18 18.24
CA SER A 8 16.49 11.14 19.28
C SER A 8 17.22 12.36 18.71
N LYS A 9 18.20 12.14 17.82
CA LYS A 9 18.93 13.24 17.14
C LYS A 9 18.02 14.09 16.26
N ALA A 10 17.11 13.46 15.51
CA ALA A 10 16.17 14.19 14.68
C ALA A 10 15.20 15.05 15.53
N ILE A 11 14.79 14.54 16.70
CA ILE A 11 14.00 15.32 17.68
C ILE A 11 14.80 16.52 18.23
N GLU A 12 16.08 16.34 18.52
CA GLU A 12 16.92 17.45 18.96
C GLU A 12 17.05 18.54 17.88
N LEU A 13 17.18 18.14 16.61
CA LEU A 13 17.17 19.09 15.49
C LEU A 13 15.82 19.80 15.41
N LEU A 14 14.71 19.08 15.44
CA LEU A 14 13.37 19.67 15.41
C LEU A 14 13.20 20.73 16.53
N LYS A 15 13.67 20.46 17.74
CA LYS A 15 13.60 21.41 18.88
C LYS A 15 14.39 22.68 18.64
N LYS A 16 15.49 22.65 17.87
CA LYS A 16 16.24 23.84 17.49
C LYS A 16 15.46 24.73 16.51
N HIS A 17 14.65 24.10 15.65
CA HIS A 17 13.81 24.77 14.64
C HIS A 17 12.37 25.03 15.08
N LYS A 18 12.05 24.96 16.38
CA LYS A 18 10.67 25.07 16.89
C LYS A 18 9.97 26.40 16.58
N ASN A 19 10.72 27.45 16.29
CA ASN A 19 10.21 28.77 15.95
C ASN A 19 10.25 29.06 14.44
N ASP A 20 10.72 28.10 13.64
CA ASP A 20 10.84 28.27 12.20
C ASP A 20 9.62 27.63 11.52
N LYS A 21 9.30 28.08 10.31
CA LYS A 21 8.31 27.40 9.47
C LYS A 21 8.95 26.14 8.89
N ILE A 22 8.33 24.98 9.14
CA ILE A 22 8.83 23.69 8.70
C ILE A 22 8.06 23.22 7.47
N LYS A 23 8.79 22.67 6.49
CA LYS A 23 8.19 22.00 5.32
C LYS A 23 8.14 20.51 5.54
N ILE A 24 6.97 19.90 5.34
CA ILE A 24 6.80 18.45 5.27
C ILE A 24 6.58 18.09 3.80
N ILE A 25 7.37 17.15 3.28
CA ILE A 25 7.21 16.60 1.92
C ILE A 25 7.00 15.10 2.07
N SER A 26 5.88 14.58 1.52
CA SER A 26 5.49 13.19 1.68
C SER A 26 5.00 12.56 0.38
N HIS A 27 5.01 11.23 0.35
CA HIS A 27 4.50 10.46 -0.77
C HIS A 27 2.97 10.47 -0.84
N LEU A 28 2.42 10.24 -2.04
CA LEU A 28 0.98 10.39 -2.31
C LEU A 28 0.12 9.15 -1.96
N ASP A 29 0.72 8.05 -1.57
CA ASP A 29 -0.02 6.84 -1.21
C ASP A 29 -0.48 6.85 0.27
N ALA A 30 -1.10 5.75 0.70
CA ALA A 30 -1.67 5.66 2.03
C ALA A 30 -0.62 5.73 3.14
N ASP A 31 0.59 5.18 2.91
CA ASP A 31 1.67 5.24 3.90
C ASP A 31 2.22 6.67 3.99
N GLY A 32 2.47 7.32 2.85
CA GLY A 32 2.92 8.71 2.82
C GLY A 32 1.89 9.68 3.41
N ILE A 33 0.62 9.59 3.04
CA ILE A 33 -0.43 10.45 3.60
C ILE A 33 -0.60 10.23 5.11
N SER A 34 -0.52 8.96 5.58
CA SER A 34 -0.55 8.65 7.02
C SER A 34 0.67 9.22 7.73
N SER A 35 1.86 9.08 7.14
CA SER A 35 3.12 9.64 7.65
C SER A 35 3.05 11.16 7.80
N ALA A 36 2.60 11.85 6.74
CA ALA A 36 2.40 13.30 6.75
C ALA A 36 1.38 13.72 7.81
N GLY A 37 0.26 12.99 7.94
CA GLY A 37 -0.76 13.23 8.96
C GLY A 37 -0.22 13.12 10.38
N ILE A 38 0.61 12.10 10.65
CA ILE A 38 1.26 11.89 11.94
C ILE A 38 2.21 13.06 12.27
N ILE A 39 3.11 13.41 11.35
CA ILE A 39 4.08 14.49 11.59
C ILE A 39 3.38 15.84 11.66
N SER A 40 2.43 16.13 10.77
CA SER A 40 1.66 17.39 10.81
C SER A 40 0.91 17.58 12.13
N LYS A 41 0.23 16.53 12.63
CA LYS A 41 -0.43 16.59 13.96
C LYS A 41 0.56 16.79 15.09
N THR A 42 1.73 16.17 14.99
CA THR A 42 2.79 16.33 15.99
C THR A 42 3.27 17.78 16.05
N LEU A 43 3.63 18.36 14.90
CA LEU A 43 4.08 19.74 14.83
C LEU A 43 2.98 20.72 15.28
N GLY A 44 1.74 20.51 14.85
CA GLY A 44 0.61 21.34 15.26
C GLY A 44 0.35 21.31 16.79
N ARG A 45 0.49 20.14 17.44
CA ARG A 45 0.36 20.02 18.91
C ARG A 45 1.52 20.69 19.67
N GLU A 46 2.71 20.69 19.08
CA GLU A 46 3.88 21.41 19.61
C GLU A 46 3.87 22.91 19.31
N GLY A 47 2.84 23.41 18.60
CA GLY A 47 2.71 24.81 18.22
C GLY A 47 3.71 25.24 17.14
N ILE A 48 4.23 24.32 16.36
CA ILE A 48 5.23 24.58 15.31
C ILE A 48 4.50 24.84 13.99
N GLU A 49 4.76 26.02 13.39
CA GLU A 49 4.21 26.38 12.09
C GLU A 49 4.79 25.46 11.00
N HIS A 50 3.93 24.91 10.15
CA HIS A 50 4.37 24.01 9.11
C HIS A 50 3.43 24.00 7.91
N GLU A 51 3.97 23.56 6.78
CA GLU A 51 3.26 23.35 5.53
C GLU A 51 3.51 21.94 5.05
N VAL A 52 2.50 21.31 4.42
CA VAL A 52 2.58 19.93 3.91
C VAL A 52 2.42 19.93 2.39
N SER A 53 3.33 19.25 1.71
CA SER A 53 3.22 18.93 0.27
C SER A 53 3.22 17.42 0.08
N ILE A 54 2.16 16.90 -0.52
CA ILE A 54 2.05 15.49 -0.90
C ILE A 54 2.40 15.39 -2.38
N VAL A 55 3.41 14.59 -2.73
CA VAL A 55 3.99 14.59 -4.08
C VAL A 55 4.23 13.19 -4.64
N LYS A 56 4.34 13.09 -5.97
CA LYS A 56 4.90 11.92 -6.66
C LYS A 56 6.43 11.91 -6.51
N LEU A 57 7.06 10.74 -6.53
CA LEU A 57 8.51 10.60 -6.37
C LEU A 57 9.31 11.44 -7.38
N ASN A 58 8.87 11.53 -8.63
CA ASN A 58 9.52 12.33 -9.66
C ASN A 58 9.35 13.86 -9.50
N LYS A 59 8.47 14.30 -8.58
CA LYS A 59 8.17 15.70 -8.29
C LYS A 59 8.69 16.17 -6.93
N ILE A 60 9.51 15.36 -6.26
CA ILE A 60 10.02 15.68 -4.90
C ILE A 60 10.83 16.99 -4.89
N LEU A 61 11.63 17.25 -5.94
CA LEU A 61 12.47 18.45 -6.02
C LEU A 61 11.65 19.72 -6.24
N ASP A 62 10.52 19.63 -6.93
CA ASP A 62 9.63 20.76 -7.20
C ASP A 62 8.95 21.28 -5.93
N ALA A 63 8.87 20.46 -4.88
CA ALA A 63 8.26 20.79 -3.59
C ALA A 63 9.24 21.41 -2.59
N ILE A 64 10.54 21.41 -2.89
CA ILE A 64 11.56 22.02 -2.01
C ILE A 64 11.47 23.52 -2.10
N ASP A 65 11.44 24.18 -0.95
CA ASP A 65 11.39 25.63 -0.83
C ASP A 65 12.53 26.17 0.05
N SER A 66 12.42 27.42 0.51
CA SER A 66 13.43 28.09 1.35
C SER A 66 13.26 27.86 2.86
N SER A 67 12.42 26.90 3.27
CA SER A 67 12.20 26.56 4.69
C SER A 67 13.51 26.19 5.38
N GLU A 68 13.65 26.57 6.66
CA GLU A 68 14.87 26.32 7.43
C GLU A 68 15.05 24.84 7.77
N LEU A 69 13.94 24.09 7.88
CA LEU A 69 13.93 22.64 8.07
C LEU A 69 12.90 21.98 7.15
N THR A 70 13.33 20.96 6.41
CA THR A 70 12.44 20.09 5.62
C THR A 70 12.40 18.70 6.23
N ILE A 71 11.20 18.15 6.42
CA ILE A 71 10.98 16.76 6.87
C ILE A 71 10.40 15.96 5.69
N PHE A 72 11.17 15.01 5.20
CA PHE A 72 10.75 14.05 4.18
C PHE A 72 10.15 12.82 4.87
N THR A 73 8.94 12.41 4.51
CA THR A 73 8.29 11.24 5.09
C THR A 73 7.86 10.27 3.99
N ASP A 74 8.16 8.99 4.19
CA ASP A 74 7.85 7.90 3.26
C ASP A 74 8.46 8.10 1.85
N LEU A 75 9.53 8.88 1.78
CA LEU A 75 10.34 9.14 0.58
C LEU A 75 11.65 9.82 0.98
N GLY A 76 12.57 9.91 0.03
CA GLY A 76 13.83 10.65 0.19
C GLY A 76 15.06 9.74 0.28
N SER A 77 14.94 8.53 0.81
CA SER A 77 16.08 7.59 0.91
C SER A 77 16.61 7.16 -0.46
N GLY A 78 15.72 6.83 -1.38
CA GLY A 78 16.06 6.49 -2.77
C GLY A 78 16.48 7.70 -3.61
N GLN A 79 16.08 8.90 -3.24
CA GLN A 79 16.41 10.15 -3.94
C GLN A 79 17.55 10.93 -3.28
N LEU A 80 18.21 10.34 -2.28
CA LEU A 80 19.20 11.02 -1.44
C LEU A 80 20.33 11.75 -2.21
N PRO A 81 20.93 11.21 -3.29
CA PRO A 81 21.93 11.94 -4.05
C PRO A 81 21.41 13.28 -4.59
N ARG A 82 20.21 13.29 -5.15
CA ARG A 82 19.55 14.48 -5.70
C ARG A 82 19.16 15.48 -4.59
N LEU A 83 18.67 14.96 -3.45
CA LEU A 83 18.32 15.79 -2.29
C LEU A 83 19.52 16.51 -1.68
N LYS A 84 20.69 15.86 -1.60
CA LYS A 84 21.94 16.50 -1.13
C LYS A 84 22.37 17.68 -1.99
N GLU A 85 22.06 17.66 -3.27
CA GLU A 85 22.36 18.76 -4.19
C GLU A 85 21.31 19.89 -4.09
N ALA A 86 20.05 19.54 -3.93
CA ALA A 86 18.93 20.47 -3.97
C ALA A 86 18.67 21.18 -2.62
N VAL A 87 18.69 20.43 -1.51
CA VAL A 87 18.39 20.98 -0.17
C VAL A 87 19.64 21.62 0.42
N LYS A 88 19.56 22.93 0.70
CA LYS A 88 20.69 23.73 1.24
C LYS A 88 20.60 23.99 2.74
N LYS A 89 19.47 23.69 3.34
CA LYS A 89 19.17 23.86 4.76
C LYS A 89 19.15 22.50 5.45
N ASP A 90 18.81 22.47 6.72
CA ASP A 90 18.67 21.23 7.46
C ASP A 90 17.47 20.41 6.97
N TYR A 91 17.61 19.09 6.98
CA TYR A 91 16.52 18.19 6.63
C TYR A 91 16.57 16.87 7.42
N ILE A 92 15.41 16.30 7.65
CA ILE A 92 15.19 14.98 8.26
C ILE A 92 14.55 14.07 7.21
N ILE A 93 15.04 12.84 7.08
CA ILE A 93 14.39 11.79 6.29
C ILE A 93 13.83 10.74 7.25
N ILE A 94 12.53 10.47 7.15
CA ILE A 94 11.80 9.41 7.86
C ILE A 94 11.22 8.49 6.80
N ASP A 95 11.98 7.47 6.41
CA ASP A 95 11.66 6.67 5.23
C ASP A 95 12.14 5.22 5.42
N HIS A 96 11.39 4.26 4.86
CA HIS A 96 11.65 2.84 4.98
C HIS A 96 12.17 2.18 3.69
N HIS A 97 12.21 2.92 2.60
CA HIS A 97 12.72 2.44 1.31
C HIS A 97 14.24 2.21 1.34
N ILE A 98 14.74 1.40 0.39
CA ILE A 98 16.17 1.10 0.27
C ILE A 98 16.94 2.40 0.05
N PRO A 99 17.92 2.75 0.93
CA PRO A 99 18.59 4.04 0.86
C PRO A 99 19.73 4.04 -0.16
N GLN A 100 19.83 5.12 -0.94
CA GLN A 100 20.99 5.42 -1.78
C GLN A 100 22.03 6.25 -1.00
N GLY A 101 22.52 5.68 0.09
CA GLY A 101 23.49 6.29 0.99
C GLY A 101 22.90 6.71 2.33
N LYS A 102 23.61 7.57 3.07
CA LYS A 102 23.23 8.07 4.40
C LYS A 102 23.36 9.58 4.47
N CYS A 103 22.46 10.24 5.21
CA CYS A 103 22.58 11.65 5.63
C CYS A 103 22.63 11.78 7.16
N LEU A 104 22.74 13.01 7.67
CA LEU A 104 22.99 13.26 9.10
C LEU A 104 21.76 12.89 9.97
N TYR A 105 20.55 13.17 9.49
CA TYR A 105 19.28 12.90 10.20
C TYR A 105 18.43 11.95 9.36
N HIS A 106 18.82 10.67 9.33
CA HIS A 106 18.25 9.65 8.47
C HIS A 106 17.64 8.50 9.30
N ILE A 107 16.36 8.61 9.57
CA ILE A 107 15.57 7.57 10.23
C ILE A 107 15.13 6.57 9.16
N ASN A 108 15.97 5.54 8.94
CA ASN A 108 15.71 4.48 7.97
C ASN A 108 16.09 3.12 8.55
N PRO A 109 15.16 2.15 8.59
CA PRO A 109 15.36 0.84 9.24
C PRO A 109 16.45 0.01 8.55
N ASN A 110 16.58 0.11 7.22
CA ASN A 110 17.59 -0.65 6.45
C ASN A 110 19.03 -0.29 6.84
N LEU A 111 19.26 0.84 7.50
CA LEU A 111 20.57 1.24 8.03
C LEU A 111 20.90 0.53 9.36
N PHE A 112 19.97 -0.27 9.90
CA PHE A 112 20.05 -0.95 11.21
C PHE A 112 19.63 -2.42 11.15
N ASP A 113 19.76 -3.06 9.98
CA ASP A 113 19.43 -4.48 9.76
C ASP A 113 17.94 -4.82 10.05
N ILE A 114 17.04 -3.83 9.85
CA ILE A 114 15.58 -3.99 9.94
C ILE A 114 15.02 -3.90 8.53
N ASP A 115 14.21 -4.88 8.12
CA ASP A 115 13.59 -4.91 6.80
C ASP A 115 12.48 -3.85 6.67
N GLY A 116 12.80 -2.72 5.99
CA GLY A 116 11.84 -1.65 5.75
C GLY A 116 10.67 -2.07 4.87
N GLY A 117 10.81 -3.11 4.05
CA GLY A 117 9.71 -3.61 3.21
C GLY A 117 8.71 -4.50 3.94
N LYS A 118 8.98 -4.88 5.22
CA LYS A 118 8.19 -5.87 5.93
C LYS A 118 7.93 -5.53 7.40
N GLU A 119 8.94 -4.99 8.09
CA GLU A 119 8.93 -4.88 9.54
C GLU A 119 8.47 -3.52 10.06
N ILE A 120 8.57 -2.47 9.22
CA ILE A 120 8.10 -1.13 9.56
C ILE A 120 7.88 -0.29 8.31
N SER A 121 6.77 0.45 8.27
CA SER A 121 6.41 1.41 7.22
C SER A 121 6.86 2.84 7.54
N GLY A 122 6.75 3.75 6.57
CA GLY A 122 7.00 5.18 6.76
C GLY A 122 6.12 5.78 7.86
N ALA A 123 4.82 5.41 7.91
CA ALA A 123 3.90 5.83 8.96
C ALA A 123 4.28 5.24 10.32
N GLY A 124 4.77 3.99 10.34
CA GLY A 124 5.31 3.37 11.53
C GLY A 124 6.51 4.15 12.10
N LEU A 125 7.45 4.52 11.24
CA LEU A 125 8.61 5.35 11.64
C LEU A 125 8.18 6.75 12.10
N SER A 126 7.25 7.37 11.39
CA SER A 126 6.67 8.67 11.76
C SER A 126 5.98 8.60 13.12
N TYR A 127 5.31 7.49 13.43
CA TYR A 127 4.73 7.24 14.75
C TYR A 127 5.81 7.04 15.83
N LEU A 128 6.86 6.25 15.56
CA LEU A 128 7.97 6.09 16.51
C LEU A 128 8.66 7.42 16.83
N PHE A 129 8.74 8.34 15.87
CA PHE A 129 9.18 9.71 16.09
C PHE A 129 8.16 10.48 16.94
N SER A 130 6.90 10.48 16.55
CA SER A 130 5.80 11.26 17.15
C SER A 130 5.47 10.88 18.59
N ARG A 131 5.57 9.59 18.96
CA ARG A 131 5.24 9.12 20.32
C ARG A 131 6.16 9.72 21.41
N ASN A 132 7.35 10.22 21.04
CA ASN A 132 8.24 10.92 21.98
C ASN A 132 7.67 12.27 22.42
N PHE A 133 6.64 12.78 21.76
CA PHE A 133 5.85 13.96 22.12
C PHE A 133 4.52 13.60 22.82
N GLY A 134 4.35 12.34 23.23
CA GLY A 134 3.12 11.86 23.89
C GLY A 134 1.95 11.54 22.95
N ASN A 135 2.15 11.55 21.65
CA ASN A 135 1.11 11.37 20.62
C ASN A 135 0.74 9.89 20.38
N PHE A 136 0.43 9.15 21.42
CA PHE A 136 0.10 7.72 21.34
C PHE A 136 -1.21 7.42 20.59
N ASP A 137 -2.08 8.40 20.42
CA ASP A 137 -3.33 8.26 19.67
C ASP A 137 -3.12 8.17 18.15
N LEU A 138 -1.94 8.53 17.65
CA LEU A 138 -1.59 8.45 16.23
C LEU A 138 -1.19 7.03 15.78
N VAL A 139 -1.18 6.07 16.70
CA VAL A 139 -0.92 4.65 16.42
C VAL A 139 -1.86 4.07 15.36
N ASP A 140 -3.09 4.59 15.26
CA ASP A 140 -4.08 4.18 14.27
C ASP A 140 -3.55 4.36 12.85
N LEU A 141 -2.99 5.56 12.57
CA LEU A 141 -2.43 5.90 11.26
C LEU A 141 -1.19 5.09 10.91
N ALA A 142 -0.37 4.74 11.91
CA ALA A 142 0.80 3.87 11.69
C ALA A 142 0.37 2.50 11.16
N VAL A 143 -0.72 1.93 11.70
CA VAL A 143 -1.25 0.65 11.22
C VAL A 143 -1.94 0.80 9.86
N VAL A 144 -2.64 1.90 9.61
CA VAL A 144 -3.23 2.19 8.28
C VAL A 144 -2.16 2.29 7.21
N GLY A 145 -1.05 3.01 7.47
CA GLY A 145 0.08 3.11 6.55
C GLY A 145 0.72 1.75 6.26
N ALA A 146 1.06 1.00 7.31
CA ALA A 146 1.66 -0.33 7.16
C ALA A 146 0.78 -1.32 6.35
N VAL A 147 -0.55 -1.26 6.53
CA VAL A 147 -1.50 -2.05 5.74
C VAL A 147 -1.59 -1.52 4.30
N GLY A 148 -1.54 -0.20 4.12
CA GLY A 148 -1.52 0.45 2.81
C GLY A 148 -0.30 0.11 1.97
N ASP A 149 0.84 -0.09 2.63
CA ASP A 149 2.09 -0.56 2.05
C ASP A 149 2.19 -2.10 1.98
N MET A 150 1.08 -2.80 2.19
CA MET A 150 0.97 -4.25 2.12
C MET A 150 1.91 -5.02 3.08
N GLN A 151 2.38 -4.42 4.18
CA GLN A 151 3.29 -5.07 5.12
C GLN A 151 2.63 -6.19 5.96
N ASN A 152 1.31 -6.34 5.86
CA ASN A 152 0.56 -7.49 6.36
C ASN A 152 0.35 -8.60 5.30
N TYR A 153 1.16 -8.61 4.24
CA TYR A 153 1.03 -9.48 3.05
C TYR A 153 0.85 -10.96 3.38
N TRP A 154 1.54 -11.46 4.42
CA TRP A 154 1.44 -12.85 4.89
C TRP A 154 0.37 -13.06 5.96
N GLY A 155 -0.66 -12.21 5.99
CA GLY A 155 -1.81 -12.34 6.88
C GLY A 155 -1.61 -11.71 8.25
N ARG A 156 -0.48 -11.05 8.53
CA ARG A 156 -0.25 -10.31 9.78
C ARG A 156 0.87 -9.29 9.64
N LEU A 157 0.87 -8.29 10.50
CA LEU A 157 1.99 -7.37 10.68
C LEU A 157 3.10 -8.03 11.53
N GLU A 158 4.36 -7.78 11.18
CA GLU A 158 5.55 -8.34 11.84
C GLU A 158 6.51 -7.22 12.29
N GLY A 159 7.61 -7.61 12.96
CA GLY A 159 8.67 -6.69 13.36
C GLY A 159 8.19 -5.53 14.24
N LEU A 160 8.66 -4.33 13.95
CA LEU A 160 8.26 -3.11 14.65
C LEU A 160 6.79 -2.72 14.42
N ASN A 161 6.20 -3.05 13.27
CA ASN A 161 4.76 -2.88 13.06
C ASN A 161 3.94 -3.68 14.07
N ARG A 162 4.40 -4.89 14.44
CA ARG A 162 3.75 -5.69 15.50
C ARG A 162 3.83 -5.00 16.85
N VAL A 163 4.98 -4.45 17.21
CA VAL A 163 5.17 -3.71 18.48
C VAL A 163 4.24 -2.50 18.53
N ILE A 164 4.13 -1.74 17.42
CA ILE A 164 3.24 -0.59 17.30
C ILE A 164 1.77 -1.02 17.44
N LEU A 165 1.37 -2.11 16.77
CA LEU A 165 0.02 -2.67 16.86
C LEU A 165 -0.34 -3.07 18.30
N GLU A 166 0.55 -3.73 19.02
CA GLU A 166 0.36 -4.13 20.41
C GLU A 166 0.23 -2.91 21.34
N GLU A 167 0.98 -1.85 21.06
CA GLU A 167 0.81 -0.57 21.76
C GLU A 167 -0.60 0.01 21.52
N GLY A 168 -1.08 0.01 20.29
CA GLY A 168 -2.43 0.45 19.93
C GLY A 168 -3.53 -0.35 20.61
N ILE A 169 -3.36 -1.67 20.74
CA ILE A 169 -4.29 -2.54 21.48
C ILE A 169 -4.30 -2.17 22.96
N LYS A 170 -3.13 -2.02 23.60
CA LYS A 170 -3.02 -1.60 25.01
C LYS A 170 -3.67 -0.24 25.27
N LYS A 171 -3.58 0.67 24.32
CA LYS A 171 -4.23 2.01 24.35
C LYS A 171 -5.71 1.97 23.99
N LYS A 172 -6.29 0.80 23.71
CA LYS A 172 -7.70 0.62 23.29
C LYS A 172 -8.07 1.46 22.05
N ARG A 173 -7.12 1.63 21.17
CA ARG A 173 -7.29 2.31 19.88
C ARG A 173 -7.61 1.30 18.76
N LEU A 174 -6.97 0.15 18.83
CA LEU A 174 -7.02 -0.89 17.82
C LEU A 174 -7.54 -2.21 18.38
N LYS A 175 -8.21 -2.97 17.53
CA LYS A 175 -8.58 -4.37 17.77
C LYS A 175 -8.05 -5.22 16.63
N VAL A 176 -7.52 -6.38 16.95
CA VAL A 176 -7.09 -7.41 16.00
C VAL A 176 -7.99 -8.61 16.12
N ASP A 177 -8.49 -9.07 14.99
CA ASP A 177 -9.26 -10.30 14.90
C ASP A 177 -8.68 -11.18 13.79
N THR A 178 -8.66 -12.50 13.98
CA THR A 178 -8.42 -13.46 12.90
C THR A 178 -9.70 -13.57 12.07
N ASN A 179 -9.61 -13.27 10.77
CA ASN A 179 -10.77 -13.17 9.90
C ASN A 179 -10.45 -13.59 8.46
N LEU A 180 -11.46 -13.62 7.60
CA LEU A 180 -11.28 -13.74 6.15
C LEU A 180 -10.59 -12.47 5.60
N LEU A 181 -9.59 -12.65 4.75
CA LEU A 181 -8.84 -11.56 4.12
C LEU A 181 -9.54 -11.01 2.86
N LEU A 182 -10.87 -11.04 2.84
CA LEU A 182 -11.65 -10.44 1.77
C LEU A 182 -11.77 -8.93 2.00
N TYR A 183 -11.50 -8.15 0.97
CA TYR A 183 -11.57 -6.69 1.05
C TYR A 183 -13.02 -6.18 1.17
N GLY A 184 -13.21 -5.13 1.96
CA GLY A 184 -14.51 -4.48 2.16
C GLY A 184 -15.29 -5.05 3.34
N ARG A 185 -14.59 -5.38 4.41
CA ARG A 185 -15.14 -6.00 5.62
C ARG A 185 -16.25 -5.17 6.27
N GLU A 186 -16.12 -3.86 6.28
CA GLU A 186 -17.10 -2.94 6.88
C GLU A 186 -18.16 -2.45 5.87
N THR A 187 -17.80 -2.27 4.59
CA THR A 187 -18.65 -1.53 3.66
C THR A 187 -19.18 -2.34 2.48
N ARG A 188 -18.60 -3.52 2.20
CA ARG A 188 -18.93 -4.27 1.00
C ARG A 188 -19.84 -5.46 1.32
N PRO A 189 -20.96 -5.65 0.57
CA PRO A 189 -21.74 -6.89 0.66
C PRO A 189 -20.86 -8.13 0.48
N VAL A 190 -21.09 -9.19 1.29
CA VAL A 190 -20.26 -10.41 1.28
C VAL A 190 -20.11 -11.00 -0.11
N TYR A 191 -21.20 -11.09 -0.89
CA TYR A 191 -21.13 -11.62 -2.25
C TYR A 191 -20.24 -10.78 -3.18
N LYS A 192 -20.20 -9.46 -3.00
CA LYS A 192 -19.30 -8.57 -3.73
C LYS A 192 -17.85 -8.73 -3.27
N ALA A 193 -17.62 -8.91 -1.97
CA ALA A 193 -16.28 -9.19 -1.44
C ALA A 193 -15.72 -10.49 -2.03
N LEU A 194 -16.55 -11.55 -2.15
CA LEU A 194 -16.22 -12.81 -2.79
C LEU A 194 -15.94 -12.67 -4.29
N GLN A 195 -16.82 -11.97 -5.03
CA GLN A 195 -16.64 -11.73 -6.47
C GLN A 195 -15.28 -11.10 -6.80
N TYR A 196 -14.82 -10.16 -5.95
CA TYR A 196 -13.56 -9.44 -6.17
C TYR A 196 -12.36 -10.08 -5.47
N PHE A 197 -12.55 -11.17 -4.74
CA PHE A 197 -11.44 -11.89 -4.12
C PHE A 197 -10.69 -12.71 -5.18
N SER A 198 -9.40 -12.44 -5.35
CA SER A 198 -8.63 -12.96 -6.49
C SER A 198 -7.26 -13.53 -6.13
N ASP A 199 -6.79 -13.34 -4.90
CA ASP A 199 -5.52 -13.90 -4.44
C ASP A 199 -5.69 -14.57 -3.07
N PRO A 200 -5.87 -15.91 -3.07
CA PRO A 200 -5.82 -16.86 -4.21
C PRO A 200 -7.07 -16.79 -5.11
N PHE A 201 -6.88 -17.11 -6.39
CA PHE A 201 -8.00 -17.28 -7.32
C PHE A 201 -8.92 -18.40 -6.85
N VAL A 202 -10.24 -18.14 -6.86
CA VAL A 202 -11.27 -19.12 -6.44
C VAL A 202 -12.08 -19.53 -7.68
N PRO A 203 -11.83 -20.72 -8.25
CA PRO A 203 -12.51 -21.19 -9.46
C PRO A 203 -14.03 -21.12 -9.34
N GLY A 204 -14.66 -20.50 -10.34
CA GLY A 204 -16.11 -20.34 -10.42
C GLY A 204 -16.71 -19.28 -9.48
N ILE A 205 -15.91 -18.60 -8.65
CA ILE A 205 -16.34 -17.54 -7.72
C ILE A 205 -15.71 -16.20 -8.09
N THR A 206 -14.37 -16.15 -8.21
CA THR A 206 -13.66 -14.93 -8.60
C THR A 206 -14.21 -14.39 -9.92
N GLY A 207 -14.59 -13.11 -9.96
CA GLY A 207 -15.17 -12.45 -11.12
C GLY A 207 -16.68 -12.73 -11.35
N ASN A 208 -17.30 -13.67 -10.62
CA ASN A 208 -18.68 -14.11 -10.88
C ASN A 208 -19.63 -13.80 -9.72
N GLU A 209 -20.49 -12.80 -9.94
CA GLU A 209 -21.47 -12.37 -8.94
C GLU A 209 -22.51 -13.43 -8.64
N SER A 210 -23.12 -14.03 -9.68
CA SER A 210 -24.17 -15.02 -9.52
C SER A 210 -23.68 -16.26 -8.75
N SER A 211 -22.47 -16.72 -9.04
CA SER A 211 -21.85 -17.84 -8.34
C SER A 211 -21.49 -17.50 -6.90
N SER A 212 -21.10 -16.25 -6.63
CA SER A 212 -20.85 -15.77 -5.25
C SER A 212 -22.13 -15.77 -4.42
N ILE A 213 -23.25 -15.33 -5.00
CA ILE A 213 -24.58 -15.39 -4.38
C ILE A 213 -25.00 -16.86 -4.13
N ALA A 214 -24.90 -17.71 -5.15
CA ALA A 214 -25.26 -19.13 -5.03
C ALA A 214 -24.42 -19.87 -3.97
N LEU A 215 -23.14 -19.52 -3.83
CA LEU A 215 -22.29 -20.05 -2.76
C LEU A 215 -22.83 -19.71 -1.38
N LEU A 216 -23.16 -18.44 -1.12
CA LEU A 216 -23.69 -18.00 0.16
C LEU A 216 -25.03 -18.68 0.48
N GLN A 217 -25.92 -18.81 -0.50
CA GLN A 217 -27.19 -19.54 -0.34
C GLN A 217 -26.97 -21.00 0.02
N ARG A 218 -26.03 -21.69 -0.64
CA ARG A 218 -25.69 -23.09 -0.35
C ARG A 218 -25.11 -23.31 1.05
N LEU A 219 -24.43 -22.28 1.60
CA LEU A 219 -23.86 -22.30 2.94
C LEU A 219 -24.84 -21.84 4.02
N ASP A 220 -26.10 -21.55 3.66
CA ASP A 220 -27.13 -20.97 4.53
C ASP A 220 -26.68 -19.65 5.17
N ILE A 221 -25.96 -18.81 4.40
CA ILE A 221 -25.54 -17.48 4.82
C ILE A 221 -26.49 -16.45 4.19
N PRO A 222 -27.36 -15.79 4.98
CA PRO A 222 -28.28 -14.78 4.46
C PRO A 222 -27.53 -13.59 3.85
N LEU A 223 -27.97 -13.14 2.68
CA LEU A 223 -27.39 -11.99 1.97
C LEU A 223 -27.72 -10.66 2.65
N LYS A 224 -28.90 -10.58 3.30
CA LYS A 224 -29.42 -9.40 3.96
C LYS A 224 -29.89 -9.72 5.37
N GLU A 225 -29.86 -8.71 6.21
CA GLU A 225 -30.49 -8.66 7.52
C GLU A 225 -31.22 -7.32 7.70
N ASN A 226 -32.50 -7.33 8.05
CA ASN A 226 -33.35 -6.12 8.16
C ASN A 226 -33.24 -5.21 6.91
N ASP A 227 -33.36 -5.80 5.71
CA ASP A 227 -33.22 -5.17 4.39
C ASP A 227 -31.85 -4.57 4.07
N LYS A 228 -30.89 -4.64 4.96
CA LYS A 228 -29.50 -4.22 4.71
C LYS A 228 -28.64 -5.38 4.22
N TRP A 229 -27.80 -5.11 3.25
CA TRP A 229 -26.79 -6.08 2.82
C TRP A 229 -25.82 -6.36 3.96
N ARG A 230 -25.61 -7.65 4.26
CA ARG A 230 -24.61 -8.08 5.25
C ARG A 230 -23.21 -7.94 4.70
N THR A 231 -22.33 -7.45 5.54
CA THR A 231 -20.88 -7.35 5.31
C THR A 231 -20.15 -8.47 6.06
N LEU A 232 -18.84 -8.60 5.86
CA LEU A 232 -18.05 -9.59 6.63
C LEU A 232 -18.05 -9.31 8.15
N SER A 233 -18.25 -8.05 8.53
CA SER A 233 -18.37 -7.66 9.96
C SER A 233 -19.63 -8.21 10.61
N ASP A 234 -20.68 -8.51 9.83
CA ASP A 234 -21.97 -9.01 10.32
C ASP A 234 -22.03 -10.53 10.39
N LEU A 235 -21.04 -11.24 9.84
CA LEU A 235 -21.02 -12.71 9.83
C LEU A 235 -20.64 -13.27 11.20
N SER A 236 -21.33 -14.33 11.63
CA SER A 236 -20.96 -15.13 12.78
C SER A 236 -19.63 -15.87 12.57
N PHE A 237 -19.06 -16.40 13.64
CA PHE A 237 -17.85 -17.21 13.54
C PHE A 237 -18.05 -18.47 12.68
N GLU A 238 -19.18 -19.15 12.86
CA GLU A 238 -19.55 -20.36 12.12
C GLU A 238 -19.74 -20.08 10.63
N GLU A 239 -20.39 -18.96 10.28
CA GLU A 239 -20.56 -18.54 8.89
C GLU A 239 -19.19 -18.25 8.23
N LYS A 240 -18.28 -17.58 8.95
CA LYS A 240 -16.91 -17.34 8.48
C LYS A 240 -16.12 -18.62 8.30
N GLN A 241 -16.26 -19.60 9.20
CA GLN A 241 -15.61 -20.89 9.06
C GLN A 241 -16.10 -21.68 7.84
N LYS A 242 -17.42 -21.75 7.62
CA LYS A 242 -18.01 -22.37 6.43
C LYS A 242 -17.46 -21.75 5.15
N LEU A 243 -17.44 -20.41 5.10
CA LEU A 243 -16.98 -19.65 3.96
C LEU A 243 -15.47 -19.84 3.71
N ALA A 244 -14.64 -19.80 4.75
CA ALA A 244 -13.22 -20.07 4.67
C ALA A 244 -12.92 -21.46 4.11
N THR A 245 -13.61 -22.47 4.61
CA THR A 245 -13.46 -23.87 4.18
C THR A 245 -13.76 -24.02 2.68
N GLU A 246 -14.84 -23.44 2.21
CA GLU A 246 -15.21 -23.48 0.79
C GLU A 246 -14.22 -22.73 -0.11
N ILE A 247 -13.77 -21.54 0.30
CA ILE A 247 -12.76 -20.77 -0.44
C ILE A 247 -11.47 -21.59 -0.56
N ILE A 248 -10.95 -22.12 0.55
CA ILE A 248 -9.71 -22.91 0.58
C ILE A 248 -9.86 -24.17 -0.29
N SER A 249 -10.95 -24.91 -0.13
CA SER A 249 -11.22 -26.13 -0.91
C SER A 249 -11.26 -25.88 -2.40
N LYS A 250 -11.96 -24.81 -2.84
CA LYS A 250 -12.05 -24.45 -4.26
C LYS A 250 -10.72 -23.97 -4.81
N SER A 251 -9.99 -23.13 -4.06
CA SER A 251 -8.69 -22.61 -4.47
C SER A 251 -7.63 -23.71 -4.58
N ALA A 252 -7.76 -24.81 -3.85
CA ALA A 252 -6.80 -25.91 -3.90
C ALA A 252 -6.62 -26.52 -5.30
N SER A 253 -7.64 -26.43 -6.16
CA SER A 253 -7.57 -26.90 -7.56
C SER A 253 -6.83 -25.95 -8.49
N SER A 254 -6.63 -24.69 -8.10
CA SER A 254 -6.00 -23.63 -8.89
C SER A 254 -4.59 -23.25 -8.41
N VAL A 255 -4.02 -24.03 -7.48
CA VAL A 255 -2.69 -23.75 -6.89
C VAL A 255 -1.82 -25.01 -7.02
N PRO A 256 -0.52 -24.90 -7.33
CA PRO A 256 0.42 -26.03 -7.32
C PRO A 256 0.34 -26.81 -6.01
N LYS A 257 0.44 -28.15 -6.10
CA LYS A 257 0.25 -29.05 -4.94
C LYS A 257 1.14 -28.71 -3.75
N GLU A 258 2.39 -28.32 -4.00
CA GLU A 258 3.37 -27.92 -2.98
C GLU A 258 2.97 -26.63 -2.23
N LEU A 259 2.13 -25.80 -2.84
CA LEU A 259 1.69 -24.52 -2.28
C LEU A 259 0.31 -24.57 -1.60
N VAL A 260 -0.44 -25.66 -1.76
CA VAL A 260 -1.77 -25.86 -1.13
C VAL A 260 -1.70 -25.67 0.40
N LYS A 261 -0.62 -26.08 1.04
CA LYS A 261 -0.39 -25.89 2.49
C LYS A 261 -0.39 -24.43 2.96
N PHE A 262 -0.17 -23.49 2.05
CA PHE A 262 -0.16 -22.04 2.35
C PHE A 262 -1.53 -21.38 2.19
N LEU A 263 -2.50 -22.03 1.49
CA LEU A 263 -3.82 -21.46 1.22
C LEU A 263 -4.54 -20.94 2.48
N PRO A 264 -4.52 -21.64 3.64
CA PRO A 264 -5.14 -21.08 4.83
C PRO A 264 -4.62 -19.71 5.21
N LYS A 265 -3.29 -19.44 5.08
CA LYS A 265 -2.67 -18.14 5.36
C LYS A 265 -2.97 -17.06 4.30
N LEU A 266 -3.40 -17.45 3.10
CA LEU A 266 -3.80 -16.53 2.04
C LEU A 266 -5.26 -16.11 2.17
N VAL A 267 -6.09 -16.93 2.82
CA VAL A 267 -7.54 -16.74 2.99
C VAL A 267 -7.87 -16.19 4.37
N ILE A 268 -7.14 -16.61 5.39
CA ILE A 268 -7.38 -16.24 6.79
C ILE A 268 -6.15 -15.52 7.34
N GLY A 269 -6.36 -14.39 7.99
CA GLY A 269 -5.32 -13.60 8.61
C GLY A 269 -5.87 -12.56 9.57
N GLU A 270 -5.02 -11.66 9.98
CA GLU A 270 -5.39 -10.59 10.89
C GLU A 270 -6.08 -9.44 10.15
N THR A 271 -7.12 -8.93 10.75
CA THR A 271 -7.79 -7.70 10.36
C THR A 271 -7.69 -6.69 11.51
N TYR A 272 -7.50 -5.43 11.15
CA TYR A 272 -7.21 -4.36 12.10
C TYR A 272 -8.36 -3.38 12.13
N THR A 273 -9.05 -3.30 13.28
CA THR A 273 -10.20 -2.42 13.47
C THR A 273 -9.79 -1.18 14.26
N LEU A 274 -10.08 -0.01 13.72
CA LEU A 274 -9.88 1.28 14.38
C LEU A 274 -11.10 1.57 15.26
N LEU A 275 -10.91 1.51 16.58
CA LEU A 275 -12.04 1.53 17.54
C LEU A 275 -12.72 2.89 17.66
N ASN A 276 -12.04 3.97 17.30
CA ASN A 276 -12.57 5.33 17.35
C ASN A 276 -13.31 5.75 16.06
N GLU A 277 -13.28 4.91 15.03
CA GLU A 277 -14.02 5.17 13.80
C GLU A 277 -15.42 4.53 13.85
N GLU A 278 -16.37 5.11 13.15
CA GLU A 278 -17.76 4.68 13.12
C GLU A 278 -17.91 3.33 12.40
N LYS A 279 -18.73 2.43 12.96
CA LYS A 279 -19.06 1.13 12.34
C LYS A 279 -19.76 1.32 11.00
N GLY A 280 -19.45 0.45 10.04
CA GLY A 280 -20.03 0.49 8.71
C GLY A 280 -19.44 1.59 7.83
N THR A 281 -18.38 2.28 8.28
CA THR A 281 -17.61 3.22 7.48
C THR A 281 -16.27 2.59 7.04
N PRO A 282 -15.70 2.96 5.90
CA PRO A 282 -14.43 2.42 5.45
C PRO A 282 -13.25 2.79 6.35
N LEU A 283 -13.39 3.85 7.16
CA LEU A 283 -12.33 4.28 8.08
C LEU A 283 -12.19 3.34 9.29
N ARG A 284 -13.19 2.47 9.54
CA ARG A 284 -13.19 1.50 10.64
C ARG A 284 -12.21 0.35 10.42
N ASP A 285 -11.91 0.00 9.19
CA ASP A 285 -11.02 -1.09 8.80
C ASP A 285 -9.74 -0.54 8.18
N ALA A 286 -8.56 -0.95 8.64
CA ALA A 286 -7.29 -0.39 8.17
C ALA A 286 -7.06 -0.59 6.67
N SER A 287 -7.54 -1.70 6.08
CA SER A 287 -7.42 -1.97 4.64
C SER A 287 -8.35 -1.10 3.81
N GLU A 288 -9.59 -0.86 4.30
CA GLU A 288 -10.51 0.05 3.62
C GLU A 288 -10.08 1.52 3.79
N TYR A 289 -9.57 1.89 4.97
CA TYR A 289 -9.06 3.24 5.21
C TYR A 289 -7.84 3.53 4.31
N SER A 290 -6.87 2.62 4.26
CA SER A 290 -5.71 2.80 3.37
C SER A 290 -6.12 2.94 1.90
N THR A 291 -7.15 2.20 1.47
CA THR A 291 -7.72 2.35 0.13
C THR A 291 -8.34 3.74 -0.09
N CYS A 292 -8.99 4.31 0.92
CA CYS A 292 -9.53 5.67 0.84
C CYS A 292 -8.40 6.70 0.65
N LEU A 293 -7.31 6.60 1.41
CA LEU A 293 -6.15 7.48 1.27
C LEU A 293 -5.47 7.32 -0.08
N ASN A 294 -5.28 6.06 -0.53
CA ASN A 294 -4.77 5.77 -1.87
C ASN A 294 -5.65 6.35 -2.99
N ALA A 295 -6.98 6.31 -2.83
CA ALA A 295 -7.90 6.91 -3.79
C ALA A 295 -7.75 8.43 -3.83
N ALA A 296 -7.62 9.09 -2.68
CA ALA A 296 -7.38 10.53 -2.61
C ALA A 296 -6.06 10.92 -3.31
N GLY A 297 -4.94 10.27 -2.97
CA GLY A 297 -3.65 10.56 -3.56
C GLY A 297 -3.59 10.32 -5.07
N ARG A 298 -4.22 9.24 -5.56
CA ARG A 298 -4.22 8.88 -7.00
C ARG A 298 -5.17 9.71 -7.87
N ASN A 299 -6.08 10.45 -7.26
CA ASN A 299 -6.98 11.35 -7.99
C ASN A 299 -6.61 12.83 -7.81
N ASP A 300 -5.35 13.12 -7.43
CA ASP A 300 -4.81 14.47 -7.20
C ASP A 300 -5.57 15.26 -6.12
N GLU A 301 -6.16 14.55 -5.15
CA GLU A 301 -6.92 15.08 -4.01
C GLU A 301 -6.26 14.68 -2.66
N ALA A 302 -4.94 14.58 -2.65
CA ALA A 302 -4.17 14.12 -1.49
C ALA A 302 -4.40 14.98 -0.24
N GLU A 303 -4.74 16.25 -0.41
CA GLU A 303 -5.08 17.18 0.68
C GLU A 303 -6.32 16.70 1.46
N ILE A 304 -7.33 16.17 0.77
CA ILE A 304 -8.51 15.57 1.41
C ILE A 304 -8.09 14.34 2.24
N GLY A 305 -7.21 13.49 1.67
CA GLY A 305 -6.62 12.35 2.40
C GLY A 305 -5.88 12.79 3.65
N LEU A 306 -5.08 13.86 3.55
CA LEU A 306 -4.34 14.44 4.68
C LEU A 306 -5.29 14.98 5.78
N GLU A 307 -6.34 15.69 5.41
CA GLU A 307 -7.33 16.19 6.38
C GLU A 307 -8.06 15.04 7.11
N ILE A 308 -8.39 13.96 6.39
CA ILE A 308 -8.93 12.74 7.00
C ILE A 308 -7.91 12.09 7.94
N ALA A 309 -6.63 11.99 7.55
CA ALA A 309 -5.56 11.47 8.39
C ALA A 309 -5.34 12.34 9.64
N LYS A 310 -5.46 13.65 9.53
CA LYS A 310 -5.44 14.59 10.67
C LYS A 310 -6.63 14.43 11.61
N GLY A 311 -7.64 13.66 11.25
CA GLY A 311 -8.81 13.37 12.06
C GLY A 311 -10.04 14.22 11.73
N ASN A 312 -9.97 15.05 10.69
CA ASN A 312 -11.13 15.82 10.22
C ASN A 312 -12.14 14.89 9.54
N ARG A 313 -13.43 15.19 9.77
CA ARG A 313 -14.58 14.42 9.27
C ARG A 313 -15.58 15.41 8.65
N GLY A 314 -16.86 15.13 8.68
CA GLY A 314 -17.88 16.00 8.10
C GLY A 314 -17.68 16.20 6.60
N VAL A 315 -17.51 17.44 6.17
CA VAL A 315 -17.35 17.79 4.73
C VAL A 315 -16.19 17.03 4.07
N TYR A 316 -15.05 16.88 4.75
CA TYR A 316 -13.92 16.11 4.23
C TYR A 316 -14.25 14.64 3.99
N TYR A 317 -15.04 14.04 4.89
CA TYR A 317 -15.50 12.66 4.73
C TYR A 317 -16.45 12.52 3.53
N ASP A 318 -17.39 13.45 3.37
CA ASP A 318 -18.33 13.43 2.25
C ASP A 318 -17.60 13.58 0.89
N VAL A 319 -16.62 14.47 0.83
CA VAL A 319 -15.76 14.64 -0.36
C VAL A 319 -14.96 13.35 -0.62
N LEU A 320 -14.36 12.75 0.41
CA LEU A 320 -13.62 11.49 0.29
C LEU A 320 -14.51 10.37 -0.27
N MET A 321 -15.75 10.25 0.19
CA MET A 321 -16.70 9.25 -0.34
C MET A 321 -17.02 9.51 -1.81
N GLY A 322 -17.12 10.76 -2.21
CA GLY A 322 -17.25 11.16 -3.61
C GLY A 322 -16.04 10.75 -4.46
N ILE A 323 -14.82 10.99 -3.97
CA ILE A 323 -13.55 10.58 -4.60
C ILE A 323 -13.51 9.06 -4.74
N LEU A 324 -13.81 8.32 -3.68
CA LEU A 324 -13.80 6.86 -3.69
C LEU A 324 -14.79 6.28 -4.71
N LYS A 325 -15.99 6.88 -4.85
CA LYS A 325 -16.97 6.48 -5.87
C LYS A 325 -16.45 6.74 -7.28
N LYS A 326 -15.89 7.93 -7.54
CA LYS A 326 -15.25 8.28 -8.82
C LYS A 326 -14.12 7.33 -9.16
N HIS A 327 -13.24 7.06 -8.18
CA HIS A 327 -12.10 6.15 -8.33
C HIS A 327 -12.54 4.74 -8.72
N ARG A 328 -13.55 4.17 -8.04
CA ARG A 328 -14.12 2.86 -8.38
C ARG A 328 -14.71 2.82 -9.79
N THR A 329 -15.39 3.88 -10.20
CA THR A 329 -15.94 4.00 -11.57
C THR A 329 -14.83 4.10 -12.60
N LEU A 330 -13.78 4.87 -12.31
CA LEU A 330 -12.62 5.00 -13.19
C LEU A 330 -11.90 3.66 -13.36
N ILE A 331 -11.67 2.92 -12.28
CA ILE A 331 -11.07 1.57 -12.31
C ILE A 331 -11.91 0.63 -13.18
N ALA A 332 -13.23 0.57 -13.00
CA ALA A 332 -14.10 -0.31 -13.77
C ALA A 332 -14.00 -0.01 -15.27
N LYS A 333 -14.10 1.28 -15.66
CA LYS A 333 -13.95 1.71 -17.07
C LYS A 333 -12.55 1.41 -17.62
N SER A 334 -11.51 1.56 -16.83
CA SER A 334 -10.13 1.31 -17.26
C SER A 334 -9.85 -0.18 -17.49
N ILE A 335 -10.45 -1.07 -16.70
CA ILE A 335 -10.35 -2.52 -16.94
C ILE A 335 -10.96 -2.88 -18.30
N GLU A 336 -12.09 -2.25 -18.68
CA GLU A 336 -12.75 -2.47 -19.99
C GLU A 336 -11.89 -2.00 -21.16
N GLN A 337 -10.92 -1.09 -20.94
CA GLN A 337 -10.00 -0.60 -21.97
C GLN A 337 -8.82 -1.54 -22.24
N VAL A 338 -8.60 -2.54 -21.39
CA VAL A 338 -7.55 -3.54 -21.60
C VAL A 338 -8.08 -4.63 -22.51
N ASN A 339 -7.74 -4.54 -23.79
CA ASN A 339 -8.26 -5.44 -24.82
C ASN A 339 -7.49 -6.78 -24.86
N GLU A 340 -6.18 -6.76 -24.60
CA GLU A 340 -5.31 -7.92 -24.75
C GLU A 340 -4.20 -7.92 -23.72
N ILE A 341 -3.85 -9.11 -23.21
CA ILE A 341 -2.66 -9.36 -22.41
C ILE A 341 -1.71 -10.20 -23.25
N THR A 342 -0.63 -9.58 -23.70
CA THR A 342 0.41 -10.24 -24.48
C THR A 342 1.21 -11.20 -23.61
N GLN A 343 1.28 -12.46 -24.03
CA GLN A 343 2.05 -13.49 -23.34
C GLN A 343 3.48 -13.53 -23.86
N ARG A 344 4.44 -13.60 -22.94
CA ARG A 344 5.87 -13.89 -23.19
C ARG A 344 6.25 -15.18 -22.47
N GLU A 345 7.52 -15.59 -22.51
CA GLU A 345 7.97 -16.86 -21.91
C GLU A 345 7.71 -16.89 -20.41
N CYS A 346 8.25 -15.92 -19.64
CA CYS A 346 8.17 -15.87 -18.17
C CYS A 346 7.33 -14.72 -17.62
N ILE A 347 6.91 -13.78 -18.46
CA ILE A 347 6.11 -12.62 -18.07
C ILE A 347 4.92 -12.46 -19.00
N GLN A 348 4.04 -11.53 -18.65
CA GLN A 348 2.93 -11.09 -19.48
C GLN A 348 2.78 -9.57 -19.36
N CYS A 349 2.32 -8.90 -20.39
CA CYS A 349 2.20 -7.45 -20.39
C CYS A 349 0.96 -6.95 -21.14
N PHE A 350 0.52 -5.76 -20.79
CA PHE A 350 -0.50 -5.04 -21.52
C PHE A 350 -0.18 -3.55 -21.57
N GLU A 351 -0.59 -2.91 -22.65
CA GLU A 351 -0.59 -1.47 -22.79
C GLU A 351 -2.03 -0.99 -22.98
N ALA A 352 -2.41 0.07 -22.29
CA ALA A 352 -3.73 0.65 -22.40
C ALA A 352 -3.69 2.17 -22.17
N PRO A 353 -4.63 2.95 -22.74
CA PRO A 353 -4.72 4.40 -22.55
C PRO A 353 -5.26 4.74 -21.15
N ILE A 354 -4.57 4.25 -20.15
CA ILE A 354 -4.92 4.38 -18.72
C ILE A 354 -3.99 5.38 -18.07
N SER A 355 -4.51 6.17 -17.13
CA SER A 355 -3.69 7.10 -16.34
C SER A 355 -2.59 6.38 -15.58
N GLU A 356 -1.38 6.96 -15.58
CA GLU A 356 -0.23 6.48 -14.80
C GLU A 356 -0.54 6.30 -13.30
N ASN A 357 -1.47 7.08 -12.76
CA ASN A 357 -1.84 7.06 -11.34
C ASN A 357 -2.58 5.78 -10.93
N ILE A 358 -3.28 5.11 -11.88
CA ILE A 358 -4.11 3.92 -11.58
C ILE A 358 -3.62 2.64 -12.26
N ILE A 359 -2.64 2.72 -13.17
CA ILE A 359 -2.14 1.53 -13.88
C ILE A 359 -1.74 0.40 -12.93
N GLY A 360 -1.10 0.71 -11.80
CA GLY A 360 -0.72 -0.29 -10.80
C GLY A 360 -1.91 -0.97 -10.13
N THR A 361 -3.02 -0.27 -9.95
CA THR A 361 -4.27 -0.85 -9.42
C THR A 361 -4.89 -1.79 -10.46
N ILE A 362 -4.96 -1.34 -11.73
CA ILE A 362 -5.49 -2.16 -12.82
C ILE A 362 -4.66 -3.42 -13.01
N THR A 363 -3.31 -3.30 -13.03
CA THR A 363 -2.40 -4.44 -13.13
C THR A 363 -2.66 -5.48 -12.01
N GLY A 364 -2.84 -5.02 -10.77
CA GLY A 364 -3.16 -5.92 -9.65
C GLY A 364 -4.52 -6.61 -9.78
N MET A 365 -5.53 -5.91 -10.26
CA MET A 365 -6.88 -6.48 -10.45
C MET A 365 -6.92 -7.49 -11.61
N LEU A 366 -6.25 -7.19 -12.72
CA LEU A 366 -6.18 -8.09 -13.88
C LEU A 366 -5.39 -9.36 -13.57
N LEU A 367 -4.34 -9.28 -12.75
CA LEU A 367 -3.57 -10.44 -12.31
C LEU A 367 -4.47 -11.48 -11.61
N GLY A 368 -5.48 -11.01 -10.88
CA GLY A 368 -6.41 -11.88 -10.16
C GLY A 368 -7.55 -12.45 -11.01
N THR A 369 -7.77 -11.96 -12.24
CA THR A 369 -8.96 -12.32 -13.04
C THR A 369 -8.65 -12.80 -14.45
N ASN A 370 -7.88 -12.01 -15.21
CA ASN A 370 -7.70 -12.21 -16.66
C ASN A 370 -6.28 -12.64 -17.05
N ALA A 371 -5.34 -12.56 -16.12
CA ALA A 371 -3.93 -12.86 -16.35
C ALA A 371 -3.54 -14.23 -15.76
N ASP A 372 -2.47 -14.81 -16.28
CA ASP A 372 -1.86 -16.03 -15.72
C ASP A 372 -1.27 -15.73 -14.34
N PRO A 373 -1.75 -16.37 -13.25
CA PRO A 373 -1.23 -16.13 -11.90
C PRO A 373 0.22 -16.62 -11.71
N TYR A 374 0.74 -17.38 -12.65
CA TYR A 374 2.11 -17.94 -12.62
C TYR A 374 3.14 -17.10 -13.40
N LYS A 375 2.73 -15.94 -13.93
CA LYS A 375 3.62 -14.99 -14.58
C LYS A 375 3.42 -13.60 -14.00
N PRO A 376 4.49 -12.83 -13.73
CA PRO A 376 4.36 -11.41 -13.43
C PRO A 376 3.60 -10.68 -14.54
N LEU A 377 2.70 -9.78 -14.16
CA LEU A 377 1.97 -8.93 -15.09
C LEU A 377 2.57 -7.53 -15.10
N VAL A 378 2.92 -7.05 -16.28
CA VAL A 378 3.46 -5.72 -16.54
C VAL A 378 2.38 -4.85 -17.19
N GLY A 379 1.92 -3.83 -16.48
CA GLY A 379 1.04 -2.79 -17.02
C GLY A 379 1.85 -1.58 -17.44
N ILE A 380 1.58 -1.09 -18.65
CA ILE A 380 2.29 0.01 -19.31
C ILE A 380 1.32 1.14 -19.57
N ALA A 381 1.65 2.35 -19.11
CA ALA A 381 0.90 3.57 -19.35
C ALA A 381 1.81 4.70 -19.85
N ASN A 382 1.27 5.59 -20.69
CA ASN A 382 2.00 6.79 -21.08
C ASN A 382 2.04 7.79 -19.92
N SER A 383 3.22 8.35 -19.69
CA SER A 383 3.48 9.54 -18.89
C SER A 383 3.95 10.66 -19.81
N GLU A 384 4.13 11.89 -19.30
CA GLU A 384 4.46 13.06 -20.15
C GLU A 384 5.65 12.76 -21.09
N ASP A 385 6.84 12.51 -20.54
CA ASP A 385 8.08 12.28 -21.31
C ASP A 385 8.58 10.83 -21.24
N SER A 386 7.88 9.94 -20.54
CA SER A 386 8.31 8.58 -20.24
C SER A 386 7.16 7.57 -20.35
N LEU A 387 7.46 6.29 -20.09
CA LEU A 387 6.47 5.27 -19.82
C LEU A 387 6.45 4.97 -18.32
N LYS A 388 5.24 4.93 -17.75
CA LYS A 388 5.01 4.36 -16.42
C LYS A 388 4.85 2.85 -16.55
N ILE A 389 5.71 2.12 -15.91
CA ILE A 389 5.64 0.67 -15.76
C ILE A 389 5.09 0.34 -14.38
N SER A 390 4.15 -0.59 -14.30
CA SER A 390 3.66 -1.15 -13.04
C SER A 390 3.67 -2.66 -13.12
N VAL A 391 4.35 -3.31 -12.19
CA VAL A 391 4.50 -4.76 -12.19
C VAL A 391 3.86 -5.36 -10.94
N ARG A 392 3.13 -6.44 -11.13
CA ARG A 392 2.50 -7.20 -10.05
C ARG A 392 2.77 -8.69 -10.23
N CYS A 393 2.94 -9.41 -9.14
CA CYS A 393 2.94 -10.88 -9.16
C CYS A 393 2.08 -11.44 -8.02
N SER A 394 1.61 -12.68 -8.23
CA SER A 394 0.83 -13.41 -7.24
C SER A 394 1.70 -13.81 -6.03
N LYS A 395 1.04 -14.06 -4.89
CA LYS A 395 1.70 -14.62 -3.70
C LYS A 395 2.40 -15.96 -3.98
N VAL A 396 1.87 -16.71 -4.93
CA VAL A 396 2.47 -17.98 -5.39
C VAL A 396 3.87 -17.75 -5.95
N LEU A 397 4.05 -16.73 -6.79
CA LEU A 397 5.37 -16.40 -7.36
C LEU A 397 6.36 -15.91 -6.29
N VAL A 398 5.89 -15.12 -5.34
CA VAL A 398 6.75 -14.69 -4.21
C VAL A 398 7.18 -15.89 -3.37
N LEU A 399 6.27 -16.86 -3.12
CA LEU A 399 6.62 -18.12 -2.43
C LEU A 399 7.64 -18.98 -3.21
N LYS A 400 7.67 -18.86 -4.53
CA LYS A 400 8.69 -19.48 -5.41
C LYS A 400 10.02 -18.71 -5.44
N GLY A 401 10.15 -17.60 -4.71
CA GLY A 401 11.38 -16.82 -4.63
C GLY A 401 11.44 -15.61 -5.56
N VAL A 402 10.38 -15.33 -6.34
CA VAL A 402 10.34 -14.15 -7.20
C VAL A 402 10.34 -12.87 -6.37
N ASN A 403 11.25 -11.98 -6.67
CA ASN A 403 11.38 -10.65 -6.11
C ASN A 403 11.36 -9.61 -7.24
N LEU A 404 10.20 -8.99 -7.46
CA LEU A 404 10.03 -7.99 -8.52
C LEU A 404 10.94 -6.78 -8.34
N ALA A 405 11.18 -6.34 -7.08
CA ALA A 405 12.00 -5.15 -6.82
C ALA A 405 13.39 -5.29 -7.43
N LYS A 406 14.05 -6.44 -7.22
CA LYS A 406 15.38 -6.70 -7.77
C LYS A 406 15.38 -6.67 -9.31
N ALA A 407 14.39 -7.31 -9.94
CA ALA A 407 14.31 -7.39 -11.39
C ALA A 407 13.95 -6.05 -12.03
N VAL A 408 13.00 -5.29 -11.44
CA VAL A 408 12.57 -3.99 -11.95
C VAL A 408 13.65 -2.93 -11.81
N ILE A 409 14.35 -2.86 -10.66
CA ILE A 409 15.45 -1.92 -10.44
C ILE A 409 16.55 -2.16 -11.47
N LYS A 410 16.99 -3.42 -11.63
CA LYS A 410 18.02 -3.78 -12.59
C LYS A 410 17.62 -3.41 -14.02
N ALA A 411 16.40 -3.78 -14.45
CA ALA A 411 15.93 -3.50 -15.80
C ALA A 411 15.75 -1.99 -16.06
N ALA A 412 15.31 -1.23 -15.05
CA ALA A 412 15.15 0.23 -15.17
C ALA A 412 16.52 0.93 -15.27
N GLU A 413 17.48 0.58 -14.42
CA GLU A 413 18.83 1.15 -14.44
C GLU A 413 19.53 0.90 -15.79
N ASP A 414 19.41 -0.30 -16.35
CA ASP A 414 20.05 -0.67 -17.63
C ASP A 414 19.47 0.12 -18.83
N VAL A 415 18.27 0.68 -18.71
CA VAL A 415 17.63 1.51 -19.74
C VAL A 415 17.58 3.00 -19.37
N GLU A 416 18.41 3.44 -18.42
CA GLU A 416 18.48 4.83 -17.96
C GLU A 416 17.14 5.34 -17.34
N GLY A 417 16.36 4.42 -16.75
CA GLY A 417 15.12 4.71 -16.03
C GLY A 417 15.31 4.65 -14.52
N GLU A 418 14.21 4.89 -13.80
CA GLU A 418 14.14 4.79 -12.34
C GLU A 418 13.09 3.74 -11.95
N GLY A 419 13.44 2.78 -11.10
CA GLY A 419 12.54 1.72 -10.65
C GLY A 419 12.64 1.47 -9.15
N GLY A 420 11.56 0.91 -8.58
CA GLY A 420 11.53 0.56 -7.17
C GLY A 420 10.23 -0.13 -6.75
N GLY A 421 10.15 -0.48 -5.47
CA GLY A 421 9.01 -1.16 -4.87
C GLY A 421 9.41 -2.36 -4.04
N HIS A 422 8.47 -3.30 -3.88
CA HIS A 422 8.60 -4.49 -3.05
C HIS A 422 8.50 -5.77 -3.87
N ALA A 423 8.79 -6.92 -3.25
CA ALA A 423 8.77 -8.22 -3.94
C ALA A 423 7.48 -8.50 -4.75
N PRO A 424 6.24 -8.22 -4.27
CA PRO A 424 5.01 -8.50 -5.02
C PRO A 424 4.56 -7.36 -5.94
N ALA A 425 5.07 -6.14 -5.77
CA ALA A 425 4.54 -4.95 -6.42
C ALA A 425 5.61 -3.88 -6.62
N CYS A 426 5.89 -3.54 -7.87
CA CYS A 426 6.91 -2.58 -8.26
C CYS A 426 6.42 -1.63 -9.34
N GLY A 427 7.18 -0.57 -9.55
CA GLY A 427 6.98 0.35 -10.65
C GLY A 427 8.28 0.93 -11.15
N ALA A 428 8.26 1.45 -12.38
CA ALA A 428 9.37 2.18 -12.96
C ALA A 428 8.88 3.31 -13.86
N TYR A 429 9.76 4.26 -14.12
CA TYR A 429 9.66 5.22 -15.21
C TYR A 429 10.83 4.99 -16.15
N ILE A 430 10.54 4.77 -17.42
CA ILE A 430 11.55 4.47 -18.43
C ILE A 430 11.38 5.35 -19.68
N PRO A 431 12.44 5.61 -20.48
CA PRO A 431 12.32 6.28 -21.77
C PRO A 431 11.38 5.54 -22.72
N LYS A 432 10.54 6.27 -23.48
CA LYS A 432 9.52 5.68 -24.37
C LYS A 432 10.07 4.70 -25.41
N ASN A 433 11.26 4.98 -25.91
CA ASN A 433 11.94 4.16 -26.93
C ASN A 433 12.67 2.92 -26.36
N LYS A 434 12.64 2.70 -25.04
CA LYS A 434 13.36 1.63 -24.33
C LYS A 434 12.47 0.50 -23.82
N LEU A 435 11.17 0.50 -24.17
CA LEU A 435 10.22 -0.47 -23.65
C LEU A 435 10.63 -1.93 -23.91
N ASN A 436 10.96 -2.27 -25.15
CA ASN A 436 11.30 -3.65 -25.48
C ASN A 436 12.57 -4.11 -24.78
N GLU A 437 13.59 -3.26 -24.72
CA GLU A 437 14.84 -3.53 -24.00
C GLU A 437 14.59 -3.77 -22.51
N PHE A 438 13.74 -2.92 -21.88
CA PHE A 438 13.32 -3.11 -20.49
C PHE A 438 12.62 -4.46 -20.29
N LEU A 439 11.66 -4.81 -21.15
CA LEU A 439 10.90 -6.06 -21.03
C LEU A 439 11.81 -7.30 -21.20
N ASP A 440 12.80 -7.25 -22.09
CA ASP A 440 13.75 -8.34 -22.32
C ASP A 440 14.66 -8.55 -21.11
N ILE A 441 15.20 -7.48 -20.55
CA ILE A 441 16.02 -7.54 -19.34
C ILE A 441 15.20 -8.02 -18.14
N PHE A 442 14.02 -7.44 -17.94
CA PHE A 442 13.12 -7.81 -16.84
C PHE A 442 12.74 -9.31 -16.91
N GLU A 443 12.36 -9.80 -18.09
CA GLU A 443 12.04 -11.21 -18.29
C GLU A 443 13.22 -12.14 -18.02
N SER A 444 14.43 -11.76 -18.46
CA SER A 444 15.67 -12.51 -18.17
C SER A 444 15.93 -12.60 -16.66
N GLU A 445 15.74 -11.51 -15.91
CA GLU A 445 15.91 -11.51 -14.45
C GLU A 445 14.85 -12.38 -13.74
N ILE A 446 13.59 -12.35 -14.20
CA ILE A 446 12.53 -13.24 -13.68
C ILE A 446 12.85 -14.70 -13.96
N LYS A 447 13.33 -15.03 -15.18
CA LYS A 447 13.73 -16.39 -15.55
C LYS A 447 14.82 -16.93 -14.62
N LYS A 448 15.88 -16.15 -14.36
CA LYS A 448 16.95 -16.50 -13.41
C LYS A 448 16.41 -16.80 -12.01
N GLN A 449 15.44 -16.00 -11.52
CA GLN A 449 14.85 -16.19 -10.20
C GLN A 449 13.94 -17.43 -10.11
N LEU A 450 13.32 -17.85 -11.22
CA LEU A 450 12.47 -19.05 -11.26
C LEU A 450 13.27 -20.34 -11.41
N GLU A 451 14.51 -20.27 -11.96
CA GLU A 451 15.42 -21.39 -12.15
C GLU A 451 16.35 -21.62 -10.93
N ALA A 452 16.44 -20.66 -10.01
CA ALA A 452 17.28 -20.71 -8.80
C ALA A 452 16.60 -21.48 -7.65
#